data_1239a14cf1c95695c14bf9448fb2aa18
#
_entry.id   1239a14cf1c95695c14bf9448fb2aa18
#
_cell.length_a   1.000
_cell.length_b   1.000
_cell.length_c   1.000
_cell.angle_alpha   90.00
_cell.angle_beta   90.00
_cell.angle_gamma   90.00
#
_symmetry.space_group_name_H-M   'P 1'
#
loop_
_entity.id
_entity.type
_entity.pdbx_description
1 polymer ?
#
loop_
_entity_poly.entity_id
_entity_poly.type
_entity_poly.pdbx_seq_one_letter_code
_entity_poly.pdbx_strand_id
1 'polypeptide(L)'
;WRPDAAGTGVEAVYVMLNDPLDSGRFSRKQLDKKYKHAGDFGISDTKKNRETLTKFRDAIEEHLSDKDTVEKGTYRREKGSKVYFNPNTMNVVIIKSNGEFLSGWKINPDADNGRIYLETGEL
;
A
#
# COMPACT_ATOMS: atom_id res chain seq x y z
N TRP A 1 2.26 -15.65 -26.42
CA TRP A 1 2.74 -15.41 -26.43
C TRP A 1 3.30 -15.09 -26.40
N ARG A 2 3.41 -15.02 -26.67
CA ARG A 2 4.16 -14.75 -26.53
C ARG A 2 4.43 -14.31 -26.53
N PRO A 3 4.51 -14.16 -26.80
CA PRO A 3 4.92 -13.80 -26.68
C PRO A 3 5.33 -13.42 -26.71
N ASP A 4 5.49 -13.42 -27.02
CA ASP A 4 6.05 -13.06 -27.01
C ASP A 4 6.16 -12.57 -27.22
N ALA A 5 5.90 -12.48 -27.57
CA ALA A 5 6.12 -12.14 -27.66
C ALA A 5 6.08 -11.61 -27.77
N ALA A 6 6.01 -11.58 -28.05
CA ALA A 6 6.01 -11.14 -28.15
C ALA A 6 5.57 -10.65 -28.44
N GLY A 7 6.19 -10.34 -28.49
CA GLY A 7 5.43 -9.14 -28.49
C GLY A 7 4.28 -9.16 -29.44
N THR A 8 3.29 -9.73 -29.09
CA THR A 8 2.07 -9.80 -29.88
C THR A 8 1.04 -8.79 -29.35
N GLY A 9 0.04 -8.43 -30.16
CA GLY A 9 -1.04 -7.59 -29.71
C GLY A 9 -1.86 -8.27 -28.61
N VAL A 10 -1.97 -9.57 -28.67
CA VAL A 10 -2.67 -10.34 -27.63
C VAL A 10 -1.94 -10.22 -26.30
N GLU A 11 -0.63 -10.32 -26.33
CA GLU A 11 0.17 -10.19 -25.11
C GLU A 11 0.03 -8.80 -24.51
N ALA A 12 0.03 -7.76 -25.32
CA ALA A 12 -0.13 -6.39 -24.85
C ALA A 12 -1.49 -6.19 -24.19
N VAL A 13 -2.55 -6.72 -24.78
CA VAL A 13 -3.89 -6.64 -24.21
C VAL A 13 -3.94 -7.39 -22.88
N TYR A 14 -3.34 -8.56 -22.82
CA TYR A 14 -3.29 -9.34 -21.60
C TYR A 14 -2.61 -8.56 -20.47
N VAL A 15 -1.48 -7.92 -20.75
CA VAL A 15 -0.76 -7.11 -19.75
C VAL A 15 -1.63 -5.98 -19.26
N MET A 16 -2.38 -5.32 -20.14
CA MET A 16 -3.29 -4.24 -19.72
C MET A 16 -4.39 -4.73 -18.81
N LEU A 17 -4.96 -5.89 -19.09
CA LEU A 17 -6.04 -6.47 -18.30
C LEU A 17 -5.53 -7.01 -16.96
N ASN A 18 -4.27 -7.37 -16.89
CA ASN A 18 -3.67 -7.98 -15.71
C ASN A 18 -2.57 -7.11 -15.11
N ASP A 19 -2.75 -5.79 -15.19
CA ASP A 19 -1.79 -4.85 -14.60
C ASP A 19 -1.73 -5.09 -13.09
N PRO A 20 -0.57 -5.45 -12.54
CA PRO A 20 -0.45 -5.71 -11.10
C PRO A 20 -0.76 -4.49 -10.24
N LEU A 21 -0.71 -3.29 -10.82
CA LEU A 21 -1.08 -2.08 -10.10
C LEU A 21 -2.59 -1.93 -9.92
N ASP A 22 -3.38 -2.68 -10.69
CA ASP A 22 -4.84 -2.68 -10.63
C ASP A 22 -5.38 -4.06 -10.28
N SER A 23 -4.68 -4.81 -9.45
CA SER A 23 -5.09 -6.18 -9.13
C SER A 23 -5.19 -6.38 -7.63
N GLY A 24 -6.07 -7.30 -7.23
CA GLY A 24 -6.27 -7.63 -5.84
C GLY A 24 -6.74 -6.41 -5.04
N ARG A 25 -6.02 -6.09 -4.00
CA ARG A 25 -6.35 -4.97 -3.11
C ARG A 25 -5.91 -3.61 -3.62
N PHE A 26 -5.17 -3.58 -4.74
CA PHE A 26 -4.55 -2.34 -5.22
C PHE A 26 -5.22 -1.81 -6.47
N SER A 27 -5.24 -0.48 -6.61
CA SER A 27 -5.49 0.19 -7.88
C SER A 27 -4.36 1.18 -8.13
N ARG A 28 -4.01 1.33 -9.41
CA ARG A 28 -2.96 2.28 -9.80
C ARG A 28 -3.32 3.70 -9.36
N LYS A 29 -4.59 4.05 -9.49
CA LYS A 29 -5.09 5.38 -9.10
C LYS A 29 -4.84 5.65 -7.61
N GLN A 30 -5.11 4.66 -6.76
CA GLN A 30 -4.93 4.81 -5.33
C GLN A 30 -3.44 4.84 -4.96
N LEU A 31 -2.62 4.03 -5.59
CA LEU A 31 -1.17 4.05 -5.39
C LEU A 31 -0.58 5.40 -5.78
N ASP A 32 -1.01 5.95 -6.91
CA ASP A 32 -0.59 7.27 -7.37
C ASP A 32 -0.98 8.35 -6.35
N LYS A 33 -2.23 8.32 -5.90
CA LYS A 33 -2.76 9.28 -4.94
C LYS A 33 -1.98 9.26 -3.62
N LYS A 34 -1.53 8.09 -3.20
CA LYS A 34 -0.84 7.91 -1.92
C LYS A 34 0.68 7.81 -2.03
N TYR A 35 1.22 8.03 -3.21
CA TYR A 35 2.66 7.94 -3.44
C TYR A 35 3.46 8.93 -2.58
N LYS A 36 2.85 10.00 -2.10
CA LYS A 36 3.49 10.95 -1.18
C LYS A 36 4.02 10.28 0.09
N HIS A 37 3.50 9.10 0.44
CA HIS A 37 3.93 8.34 1.60
C HIS A 37 4.98 7.27 1.27
N ALA A 38 5.39 7.16 0.01
CA ALA A 38 6.32 6.11 -0.40
C ALA A 38 7.65 6.16 0.33
N GLY A 39 8.10 7.36 0.70
CA GLY A 39 9.34 7.54 1.46
C GLY A 39 9.32 6.82 2.80
N ASP A 40 8.15 6.72 3.42
CA ASP A 40 8.00 6.03 4.70
C ASP A 40 8.20 4.52 4.56
N PHE A 41 8.09 4.00 3.34
CA PHE A 41 8.29 2.60 3.02
C PHE A 41 9.64 2.33 2.34
N GLY A 42 10.55 3.30 2.41
CA GLY A 42 11.91 3.13 1.92
C GLY A 42 12.13 3.46 0.45
N ILE A 43 11.15 4.09 -0.19
CA ILE A 43 11.25 4.45 -1.61
C ILE A 43 11.68 5.91 -1.73
N SER A 44 12.87 6.14 -2.24
CA SER A 44 13.44 7.48 -2.35
C SER A 44 13.14 8.17 -3.68
N ASP A 45 12.58 7.45 -4.64
CA ASP A 45 12.25 8.01 -5.95
C ASP A 45 11.13 9.03 -5.85
N THR A 46 11.34 10.22 -6.40
CA THR A 46 10.34 11.28 -6.37
C THR A 46 9.42 11.26 -7.60
N LYS A 47 9.87 10.64 -8.68
CA LYS A 47 9.07 10.50 -9.90
C LYS A 47 8.02 9.42 -9.74
N LYS A 48 6.78 9.75 -10.11
CA LYS A 48 5.72 8.74 -10.19
C LYS A 48 5.68 8.18 -11.60
N ASN A 49 5.91 6.88 -11.71
CA ASN A 49 5.76 6.15 -12.96
C ASN A 49 5.42 4.71 -12.61
N ARG A 50 5.22 3.87 -13.64
CA ARG A 50 4.85 2.48 -13.42
C ARG A 50 5.87 1.74 -12.54
N GLU A 51 7.15 2.00 -12.75
CA GLU A 51 8.20 1.34 -11.99
C GLU A 51 8.16 1.73 -10.50
N THR A 52 8.07 3.03 -10.21
CA THR A 52 8.06 3.50 -8.82
C THR A 52 6.77 3.15 -8.11
N LEU A 53 5.64 3.16 -8.80
CA LEU A 53 4.37 2.72 -8.23
C LEU A 53 4.41 1.22 -7.92
N THR A 54 5.08 0.43 -8.75
CA THR A 54 5.26 -1.00 -8.48
C THR A 54 6.13 -1.21 -7.23
N LYS A 55 7.19 -0.44 -7.08
CA LYS A 55 8.03 -0.48 -5.88
C LYS A 55 7.23 -0.16 -4.63
N PHE A 56 6.37 0.85 -4.70
CA PHE A 56 5.51 1.23 -3.59
C PHE A 56 4.55 0.11 -3.24
N ARG A 57 3.89 -0.46 -4.25
CA ARG A 57 2.99 -1.60 -4.04
C ARG A 57 3.73 -2.78 -3.39
N ASP A 58 4.92 -3.11 -3.89
CA ASP A 58 5.69 -4.23 -3.35
C ASP A 58 6.10 -3.98 -1.90
N ALA A 59 6.43 -2.74 -1.56
CA ALA A 59 6.78 -2.37 -0.19
C ALA A 59 5.57 -2.52 0.74
N ILE A 60 4.37 -2.16 0.28
CA ILE A 60 3.14 -2.33 1.05
C ILE A 60 2.85 -3.82 1.24
N GLU A 61 3.00 -4.63 0.17
CA GLU A 61 2.81 -6.07 0.27
C GLU A 61 3.79 -6.71 1.25
N GLU A 62 5.05 -6.29 1.23
CA GLU A 62 6.06 -6.76 2.16
C GLU A 62 5.67 -6.42 3.60
N HIS A 63 5.20 -5.19 3.82
CA HIS A 63 4.72 -4.78 5.14
C HIS A 63 3.58 -5.69 5.62
N LEU A 64 2.61 -5.95 4.75
CA LEU A 64 1.44 -6.77 5.12
C LEU A 64 1.79 -8.24 5.36
N SER A 65 2.86 -8.73 4.73
CA SER A 65 3.29 -10.12 4.89
C SER A 65 4.36 -10.31 5.96
N ASP A 66 4.88 -9.22 6.53
CA ASP A 66 5.88 -9.30 7.59
C ASP A 66 5.27 -9.95 8.83
N LYS A 67 6.00 -10.92 9.40
CA LYS A 67 5.54 -11.68 10.57
C LYS A 67 5.30 -10.78 11.79
N ASP A 68 5.96 -9.63 11.86
CA ASP A 68 5.86 -8.71 12.98
C ASP A 68 4.75 -7.66 12.78
N THR A 69 4.12 -7.65 11.62
CA THR A 69 2.99 -6.76 11.35
C THR A 69 1.72 -7.36 11.95
N VAL A 70 1.03 -6.57 12.76
CA VAL A 70 -0.18 -7.02 13.44
C VAL A 70 -1.39 -6.15 13.05
N GLU A 71 -2.56 -6.75 13.04
CA GLU A 71 -3.79 -6.00 12.87
C GLU A 71 -4.08 -5.29 14.18
N LYS A 72 -4.08 -3.96 14.17
CA LYS A 72 -4.31 -3.16 15.36
C LYS A 72 -5.20 -1.97 15.03
N GLY A 73 -6.45 -2.03 15.43
CA GLY A 73 -7.35 -0.90 15.39
C GLY A 73 -7.98 -0.59 14.04
N THR A 74 -8.46 0.62 13.93
CA THR A 74 -9.21 1.08 12.76
C THR A 74 -8.88 2.53 12.46
N TYR A 75 -9.12 2.92 11.19
CA TYR A 75 -8.98 4.31 10.76
C TYR A 75 -10.34 4.98 10.83
N ARG A 76 -10.44 6.05 11.62
CA ARG A 76 -11.71 6.72 11.90
C ARG A 76 -12.42 7.26 10.65
N ARG A 77 -11.64 7.66 9.64
CA ARG A 77 -12.19 8.23 8.41
C ARG A 77 -12.71 7.19 7.44
N GLU A 78 -12.46 5.91 7.72
CA GLU A 78 -12.93 4.81 6.88
C GLU A 78 -13.55 3.76 7.78
N LYS A 79 -14.88 3.78 7.88
CA LYS A 79 -15.63 2.86 8.74
C LYS A 79 -15.42 1.41 8.28
N GLY A 80 -15.14 0.54 9.25
CA GLY A 80 -14.92 -0.87 8.95
C GLY A 80 -13.53 -1.21 8.45
N SER A 81 -12.63 -0.23 8.40
CA SER A 81 -11.27 -0.46 7.98
C SER A 81 -10.45 -1.18 9.03
N LYS A 82 -9.35 -1.78 8.59
CA LYS A 82 -8.38 -2.44 9.47
C LYS A 82 -7.04 -1.77 9.28
N VAL A 83 -6.32 -1.58 10.38
CA VAL A 83 -4.97 -1.00 10.36
C VAL A 83 -3.98 -2.10 10.67
N TYR A 84 -2.97 -2.24 9.82
CA TYR A 84 -1.89 -3.21 9.99
C TYR A 84 -0.63 -2.45 10.38
N PHE A 85 -0.20 -2.65 11.61
CA PHE A 85 0.90 -1.91 12.22
C PHE A 85 2.11 -2.81 12.43
N ASN A 86 3.30 -2.29 12.10
CA ASN A 86 4.56 -2.98 12.36
C ASN A 86 5.38 -2.15 13.35
N PRO A 87 5.60 -2.66 14.58
CA PRO A 87 6.33 -1.91 15.60
C PRO A 87 7.81 -1.71 15.27
N ASN A 88 8.37 -2.53 14.39
CA ASN A 88 9.78 -2.41 14.01
C ASN A 88 10.02 -1.23 13.07
N THR A 89 9.08 -0.95 12.20
CA THR A 89 9.18 0.14 11.23
C THR A 89 8.34 1.36 11.62
N MET A 90 7.38 1.16 12.51
CA MET A 90 6.36 2.15 12.88
C MET A 90 5.43 2.50 11.72
N ASN A 91 5.42 1.69 10.68
CA ASN A 91 4.53 1.89 9.54
C ASN A 91 3.15 1.29 9.80
N VAL A 92 2.13 1.95 9.26
CA VAL A 92 0.76 1.42 9.23
C VAL A 92 0.29 1.35 7.79
N VAL A 93 -0.53 0.35 7.48
CA VAL A 93 -1.24 0.23 6.21
C VAL A 93 -2.72 0.03 6.53
N ILE A 94 -3.56 0.81 5.87
CA ILE A 94 -5.00 0.78 6.10
C ILE A 94 -5.67 0.06 4.94
N ILE A 95 -6.44 -0.97 5.27
CA ILE A 95 -7.19 -1.76 4.30
C ILE A 95 -8.68 -1.51 4.57
N LYS A 96 -9.43 -1.17 3.53
CA LYS A 96 -10.86 -0.94 3.63
C LYS A 96 -11.60 -2.24 3.97
N SER A 97 -12.84 -2.12 4.40
CA SER A 97 -13.67 -3.27 4.72
C SER A 97 -13.84 -4.23 3.53
N ASN A 98 -13.74 -3.72 2.31
CA ASN A 98 -13.84 -4.55 1.10
C ASN A 98 -12.50 -5.19 0.69
N GLY A 99 -11.43 -4.98 1.47
CA GLY A 99 -10.12 -5.56 1.21
C GLY A 99 -9.18 -4.69 0.38
N GLU A 100 -9.62 -3.50 -0.04
CA GLU A 100 -8.79 -2.63 -0.89
C GLU A 100 -7.85 -1.76 -0.06
N PHE A 101 -6.66 -1.52 -0.60
CA PHE A 101 -5.69 -0.61 0.00
C PHE A 101 -6.22 0.82 -0.02
N LEU A 102 -6.22 1.47 1.13
CA LEU A 102 -6.61 2.88 1.25
C LEU A 102 -5.40 3.79 1.33
N SER A 103 -4.51 3.55 2.29
CA SER A 103 -3.37 4.41 2.54
C SER A 103 -2.36 3.70 3.44
N GLY A 104 -1.20 4.32 3.62
CA GLY A 104 -0.19 3.85 4.56
C GLY A 104 0.83 4.95 4.80
N TRP A 105 1.36 4.99 6.01
CA TRP A 105 2.40 5.96 6.38
C TRP A 105 3.13 5.50 7.64
N LYS A 106 4.14 6.27 8.04
CA LYS A 106 4.88 6.02 9.25
C LYS A 106 4.27 6.80 10.41
N ILE A 107 3.99 6.12 11.51
CA ILE A 107 3.45 6.73 12.72
C ILE A 107 4.55 7.53 13.41
N ASN A 108 4.22 8.74 13.84
CA ASN A 108 5.09 9.55 14.68
C ASN A 108 4.55 9.48 16.11
N PRO A 109 5.26 8.80 17.04
CA PRO A 109 4.77 8.66 18.41
C PRO A 109 4.77 9.98 19.19
N ASP A 110 5.47 10.99 18.69
CA ASP A 110 5.48 12.30 19.32
C ASP A 110 4.33 13.20 18.87
N ALA A 111 3.63 12.82 17.81
CA ALA A 111 2.45 13.54 17.35
C ALA A 111 1.21 12.99 18.03
N ASP A 112 0.20 13.84 18.24
CA ASP A 112 -1.01 13.47 18.97
C ASP A 112 -1.72 12.26 18.34
N ASN A 113 -1.92 12.25 17.01
CA ASN A 113 -2.61 11.15 16.37
C ASN A 113 -1.82 9.84 16.45
N GLY A 114 -0.49 9.90 16.38
CA GLY A 114 0.34 8.71 16.54
C GLY A 114 0.29 8.17 17.95
N ARG A 115 0.37 9.04 18.95
CA ARG A 115 0.28 8.65 20.35
C ARG A 115 -1.08 8.03 20.66
N ILE A 116 -2.15 8.67 20.20
CA ILE A 116 -3.51 8.16 20.42
C ILE A 116 -3.66 6.78 19.79
N TYR A 117 -3.15 6.61 18.57
CA TYR A 117 -3.22 5.31 17.92
C TYR A 117 -2.49 4.23 18.72
N LEU A 118 -1.27 4.51 19.20
CA LEU A 118 -0.50 3.53 19.95
C LEU A 118 -1.18 3.13 21.26
N GLU A 119 -1.92 4.07 21.86
CA GLU A 119 -2.63 3.81 23.13
C GLU A 119 -3.99 3.14 22.92
N THR A 120 -4.73 3.54 21.90
CA THR A 120 -6.13 3.15 21.76
C THR A 120 -6.44 2.29 20.54
N GLY A 121 -5.57 2.28 19.52
CA GLY A 121 -5.85 1.62 18.26
C GLY A 121 -6.69 2.46 17.29
N GLU A 122 -6.99 3.70 17.63
CA GLU A 122 -7.75 4.60 16.75
C GLU A 122 -6.80 5.52 15.99
N LEU A 123 -6.85 5.39 14.66
CA LEU A 123 -5.96 6.15 13.77
C LEU A 123 -6.68 7.32 13.09
#